data_9a0c29d621a69d27db0d2b4f9194f39d
#
_entry.id   9a0c29d621a69d27db0d2b4f9194f39d
#
_cell.length_a   1.000
_cell.length_b   1.000
_cell.length_c   1.000
_cell.angle_alpha   90.00
_cell.angle_beta   90.00
_cell.angle_gamma   90.00
#
_symmetry.space_group_name_H-M   'P 1'
#
loop_
_entity.id
_entity.type
_entity.pdbx_description
1 polymer ?
#
loop_
_entity_poly.entity_id
_entity_poly.type
_entity_poly.pdbx_seq_one_letter_code
_entity_poly.pdbx_strand_id
1 'polypeptide(L)'
;MKIDSYIKEQFGIRDVDIRTYSPLTLAYIGDGIFDIVIRSVVVGKGNTKANLLHKHTSNIVKAHTQALMIEALLPYLTEEESDVYHRGRNAKSPSMAKNATMADYRKATGLEAVRSEERR
;
A
#
# COMPACT_ATOMS: atom_id res chain seq x y z
N MET A 1 9.29 8.88 4.67
CA MET A 1 10.41 7.90 4.78
C MET A 1 11.63 8.41 4.05
N LYS A 2 12.79 8.39 4.72
CA LYS A 2 14.04 8.93 4.14
C LYS A 2 14.58 8.15 2.94
N ILE A 3 14.15 6.90 2.76
CA ILE A 3 14.61 6.05 1.65
C ILE A 3 14.18 6.60 0.29
N ASP A 4 13.02 7.22 0.21
CA ASP A 4 12.54 7.83 -1.04
C ASP A 4 13.45 8.98 -1.50
N SER A 5 13.85 9.84 -0.57
CA SER A 5 14.78 10.95 -0.86
C SER A 5 16.14 10.43 -1.33
N TYR A 6 16.66 9.40 -0.69
CA TYR A 6 17.92 8.78 -1.07
C TYR A 6 17.86 8.19 -2.48
N ILE A 7 16.78 7.45 -2.80
CA ILE A 7 16.59 6.86 -4.13
C ILE A 7 16.50 7.94 -5.20
N LYS A 8 15.76 9.01 -4.95
CA LYS A 8 15.64 10.12 -5.89
C LYS A 8 16.99 10.77 -6.18
N GLU A 9 17.79 10.99 -5.15
CA GLU A 9 19.13 11.56 -5.28
C GLU A 9 20.04 10.66 -6.14
N GLN A 10 20.08 9.35 -5.82
CA GLN A 10 20.95 8.42 -6.53
C GLN A 10 20.56 8.20 -7.99
N PHE A 11 19.30 8.28 -8.33
CA PHE A 11 18.79 8.02 -9.69
C PHE A 11 18.37 9.30 -10.45
N GLY A 12 18.64 10.47 -9.89
CA GLY A 12 18.32 11.73 -10.54
C GLY A 12 16.83 11.95 -10.76
N ILE A 13 15.99 11.47 -9.87
CA ILE A 13 14.54 11.58 -9.99
C ILE A 13 14.07 12.92 -9.43
N ARG A 14 13.27 13.65 -10.19
CA ARG A 14 12.73 14.94 -9.76
C ARG A 14 11.63 14.76 -8.72
N ASP A 15 11.56 15.70 -7.79
CA ASP A 15 10.40 15.83 -6.93
C ASP A 15 9.20 16.34 -7.75
N VAL A 16 8.06 15.71 -7.52
CA VAL A 16 6.78 16.07 -8.15
C VAL A 16 5.74 16.22 -7.05
N ASP A 17 4.84 17.18 -7.22
CA ASP A 17 3.74 17.34 -6.30
C ASP A 17 2.86 16.09 -6.32
N ILE A 18 2.79 15.40 -5.20
CA ILE A 18 2.04 14.14 -5.07
C ILE A 18 0.57 14.29 -5.44
N ARG A 19 0.01 15.49 -5.30
CA ARG A 19 -1.38 15.77 -5.67
C ARG A 19 -1.64 15.66 -7.17
N THR A 20 -0.56 15.70 -7.98
CA THR A 20 -0.64 15.54 -9.43
C THR A 20 -0.66 14.09 -9.87
N TYR A 21 -0.33 13.14 -8.97
CA TYR A 21 -0.33 11.72 -9.29
C TYR A 21 -1.75 11.13 -9.22
N SER A 22 -2.00 10.16 -10.10
CA SER A 22 -3.25 9.42 -10.03
C SER A 22 -3.31 8.56 -8.77
N PRO A 23 -4.52 8.28 -8.24
CA PRO A 23 -4.66 7.39 -7.09
C PRO A 23 -4.06 6.00 -7.30
N LEU A 24 -4.10 5.48 -8.53
CA LEU A 24 -3.52 4.17 -8.84
C LEU A 24 -2.00 4.20 -8.82
N THR A 25 -1.38 5.31 -9.22
CA THR A 25 0.08 5.51 -9.09
C THR A 25 0.49 5.53 -7.61
N LEU A 26 -0.28 6.22 -6.78
CA LEU A 26 -0.03 6.24 -5.33
C LEU A 26 -0.21 4.85 -4.71
N ALA A 27 -1.22 4.11 -5.12
CA ALA A 27 -1.43 2.75 -4.67
C ALA A 27 -0.26 1.83 -5.06
N TYR A 28 0.29 2.01 -6.26
CA TYR A 28 1.43 1.24 -6.72
C TYR A 28 2.66 1.38 -5.81
N ILE A 29 3.01 2.60 -5.44
CA ILE A 29 4.15 2.80 -4.53
C ILE A 29 3.81 2.36 -3.09
N GLY A 30 2.58 2.61 -2.66
CA GLY A 30 2.11 2.19 -1.33
C GLY A 30 2.12 0.67 -1.15
N ASP A 31 1.82 -0.09 -2.20
CA ASP A 31 1.91 -1.55 -2.20
C ASP A 31 3.35 -2.01 -1.94
N GLY A 32 4.34 -1.37 -2.58
CA GLY A 32 5.75 -1.67 -2.35
C GLY A 32 6.20 -1.39 -0.91
N ILE A 33 5.76 -0.28 -0.33
CA ILE A 33 6.05 0.07 1.06
C ILE A 33 5.42 -0.94 2.01
N PHE A 34 4.16 -1.30 1.78
CA PHE A 34 3.46 -2.31 2.57
C PHE A 34 4.16 -3.66 2.52
N ASP A 35 4.60 -4.06 1.33
CA ASP A 35 5.33 -5.30 1.14
C ASP A 35 6.62 -5.35 1.96
N ILE A 36 7.39 -4.26 1.99
CA ILE A 36 8.61 -4.17 2.80
C ILE A 36 8.28 -4.30 4.28
N VAL A 37 7.27 -3.60 4.76
CA VAL A 37 6.86 -3.64 6.17
C VAL A 37 6.45 -5.06 6.57
N ILE A 38 5.58 -5.70 5.78
CA ILE A 38 5.08 -7.05 6.08
C ILE A 38 6.20 -8.09 6.00
N ARG A 39 7.06 -8.02 5.00
CA ARG A 39 8.21 -8.93 4.89
C ARG A 39 9.15 -8.78 6.08
N SER A 40 9.38 -7.55 6.54
CA SER A 40 10.21 -7.30 7.72
C SER A 40 9.59 -7.93 8.98
N VAL A 41 8.29 -7.84 9.15
CA VAL A 41 7.58 -8.47 10.28
C VAL A 41 7.68 -10.00 10.20
N VAL A 42 7.45 -10.57 9.03
CA VAL A 42 7.49 -12.03 8.83
C VAL A 42 8.90 -12.56 9.09
N VAL A 43 9.92 -11.92 8.56
CA VAL A 43 11.33 -12.30 8.78
C VAL A 43 11.73 -12.10 10.24
N GLY A 44 11.23 -11.06 10.88
CA GLY A 44 11.49 -10.76 12.29
C GLY A 44 10.98 -11.82 13.26
N LYS A 45 10.03 -12.67 12.83
CA LYS A 45 9.53 -13.79 13.63
C LYS A 45 10.44 -15.02 13.59
N GLY A 46 11.45 -15.04 12.74
CA GLY A 46 12.44 -16.09 12.67
C GLY A 46 12.71 -16.57 11.26
N ASN A 47 13.87 -17.20 11.12
CA ASN A 47 14.29 -17.79 9.85
C ASN A 47 13.48 -19.05 9.54
N THR A 48 12.96 -19.15 8.32
CA THR A 48 12.21 -20.31 7.86
C THR A 48 12.37 -20.48 6.35
N LYS A 49 11.76 -21.52 5.80
CA LYS A 49 11.84 -21.81 4.37
C LYS A 49 11.16 -20.71 3.54
N ALA A 50 11.73 -20.41 2.37
CA ALA A 50 11.22 -19.33 1.50
C ALA A 50 9.74 -19.50 1.13
N ASN A 51 9.28 -20.72 0.87
CA ASN A 51 7.88 -20.98 0.54
C ASN A 51 6.93 -20.66 1.70
N LEU A 52 7.35 -20.85 2.94
CA LEU A 52 6.56 -20.49 4.12
C LEU A 52 6.55 -18.97 4.32
N LEU A 53 7.67 -18.29 4.06
CA LEU A 53 7.73 -16.82 4.08
C LEU A 53 6.75 -16.22 3.09
N HIS A 54 6.74 -16.72 1.85
CA HIS A 54 5.79 -16.26 0.81
C HIS A 54 4.34 -16.54 1.19
N LYS A 55 4.06 -17.71 1.77
CA LYS A 55 2.72 -18.06 2.21
C LYS A 55 2.21 -17.12 3.30
N HIS A 56 3.04 -16.86 4.32
CA HIS A 56 2.68 -15.94 5.40
C HIS A 56 2.43 -14.52 4.89
N THR A 57 3.32 -14.03 4.02
CA THR A 57 3.19 -12.72 3.41
C THR A 57 1.91 -12.63 2.58
N SER A 58 1.65 -13.61 1.70
CA SER A 58 0.44 -13.65 0.87
C SER A 58 -0.85 -13.61 1.67
N ASN A 59 -0.89 -14.30 2.83
CA ASN A 59 -2.06 -14.29 3.69
C ASN A 59 -2.34 -12.90 4.30
N ILE A 60 -1.29 -12.12 4.55
CA ILE A 60 -1.44 -10.79 5.14
C ILE A 60 -1.81 -9.74 4.09
N VAL A 61 -1.26 -9.85 2.87
CA VAL A 61 -1.47 -8.84 1.82
C VAL A 61 -2.75 -9.02 1.00
N LYS A 62 -3.59 -9.99 1.32
CA LYS A 62 -4.86 -10.20 0.62
C LYS A 62 -5.75 -8.95 0.70
N ALA A 63 -6.51 -8.68 -0.37
CA ALA A 63 -7.41 -7.54 -0.42
C ALA A 63 -8.41 -7.51 0.74
N HIS A 64 -8.93 -8.67 1.14
CA HIS A 64 -9.83 -8.76 2.29
C HIS A 64 -9.16 -8.33 3.60
N THR A 65 -7.92 -8.79 3.86
CA THR A 65 -7.16 -8.40 5.05
C THR A 65 -6.87 -6.90 5.05
N GLN A 66 -6.47 -6.35 3.90
CA GLN A 66 -6.24 -4.91 3.76
C GLN A 66 -7.53 -4.10 3.97
N ALA A 67 -8.67 -4.61 3.51
CA ALA A 67 -9.97 -3.98 3.73
C ALA A 67 -10.30 -3.89 5.24
N LEU A 68 -10.04 -4.97 5.98
CA LEU A 68 -10.23 -4.97 7.44
C LEU A 68 -9.28 -3.99 8.13
N MET A 69 -8.03 -3.92 7.68
CA MET A 69 -7.04 -3.00 8.23
C MET A 69 -7.47 -1.54 8.05
N ILE A 70 -7.91 -1.15 6.86
CA ILE A 70 -8.32 0.24 6.62
C ILE A 70 -9.58 0.60 7.38
N GLU A 71 -10.54 -0.31 7.52
CA GLU A 71 -11.73 -0.08 8.33
C GLU A 71 -11.38 0.26 9.78
N ALA A 72 -10.37 -0.42 10.35
CA ALA A 72 -9.88 -0.12 11.68
C ALA A 72 -9.14 1.21 11.77
N LEU A 73 -8.50 1.65 10.69
CA LEU A 73 -7.68 2.86 10.65
C LEU A 73 -8.45 4.13 10.30
N LEU A 74 -9.60 4.02 9.62
CA LEU A 74 -10.37 5.17 9.15
C LEU A 74 -10.57 6.26 10.20
N PRO A 75 -10.94 5.95 11.46
CA PRO A 75 -11.15 6.99 12.48
C PRO A 75 -9.89 7.77 12.86
N TYR A 76 -8.72 7.23 12.52
CA TYR A 76 -7.42 7.81 12.90
C TYR A 76 -6.72 8.54 11.76
N LEU A 77 -7.28 8.51 10.55
CA LEU A 77 -6.70 9.17 9.40
C LEU A 77 -6.80 10.69 9.52
N THR A 78 -5.76 11.39 9.10
CA THR A 78 -5.84 12.84 8.89
C THR A 78 -6.80 13.14 7.72
N GLU A 79 -7.22 14.41 7.59
CA GLU A 79 -8.05 14.82 6.47
C GLU A 79 -7.38 14.55 5.12
N GLU A 80 -6.07 14.84 5.00
CA GLU A 80 -5.29 14.58 3.79
C GLU A 80 -5.23 13.09 3.48
N GLU A 81 -4.96 12.26 4.48
CA GLU A 81 -4.93 10.79 4.32
C GLU A 81 -6.30 10.24 3.93
N SER A 82 -7.36 10.77 4.52
CA SER A 82 -8.73 10.39 4.19
C SER A 82 -9.07 10.72 2.73
N ASP A 83 -8.66 11.89 2.25
CA ASP A 83 -8.86 12.28 0.85
C ASP A 83 -8.12 11.34 -0.11
N VAL A 84 -6.87 11.00 0.20
CA VAL A 84 -6.08 10.03 -0.58
C VAL A 84 -6.76 8.66 -0.59
N TYR A 85 -7.25 8.21 0.57
CA TYR A 85 -7.99 6.95 0.66
C TYR A 85 -9.22 6.93 -0.25
N HIS A 86 -10.05 7.96 -0.18
CA HIS A 86 -11.27 8.03 -0.98
C HIS A 86 -10.97 8.08 -2.48
N ARG A 87 -9.95 8.81 -2.88
CA ARG A 87 -9.50 8.83 -4.27
C ARG A 87 -9.05 7.46 -4.75
N GLY A 88 -8.27 6.73 -3.92
CA GLY A 88 -7.82 5.37 -4.24
C GLY A 88 -8.99 4.39 -4.31
N ARG A 89 -9.90 4.43 -3.34
CA ARG A 89 -11.08 3.57 -3.30
C ARG A 89 -11.98 3.76 -4.52
N ASN A 90 -12.12 5.01 -4.96
CA ASN A 90 -13.03 5.37 -6.06
C ASN A 90 -12.36 5.28 -7.44
N ALA A 91 -11.07 5.01 -7.52
CA ALA A 91 -10.35 4.90 -8.78
C ALA A 91 -10.86 3.69 -9.58
N LYS A 92 -11.03 3.88 -10.88
CA LYS A 92 -11.37 2.78 -11.79
C LYS A 92 -10.09 2.02 -12.12
N SER A 93 -10.13 0.70 -11.95
CA SER A 93 -9.04 -0.18 -12.33
C SER A 93 -9.48 -1.11 -13.44
N PRO A 94 -8.61 -1.38 -14.44
CA PRO A 94 -8.93 -2.31 -15.53
C PRO A 94 -8.98 -3.77 -15.09
N SER A 95 -8.40 -4.10 -13.93
CA SER A 95 -8.34 -5.46 -13.43
C SER A 95 -8.60 -5.49 -11.93
N MET A 96 -9.04 -6.66 -11.46
CA MET A 96 -9.29 -6.92 -10.04
C MET A 96 -8.51 -8.16 -9.63
N ALA A 97 -8.05 -8.19 -8.37
CA ALA A 97 -7.35 -9.34 -7.83
C ALA A 97 -8.25 -10.58 -7.86
N LYS A 98 -7.66 -11.73 -8.19
CA LYS A 98 -8.37 -13.00 -8.20
C LYS A 98 -8.94 -13.31 -6.80
N ASN A 99 -10.17 -13.78 -6.75
CA ASN A 99 -10.89 -14.15 -5.53
C ASN A 99 -11.18 -12.98 -4.57
N ALA A 100 -11.04 -11.74 -5.02
CA ALA A 100 -11.41 -10.57 -4.25
C ALA A 100 -12.80 -10.06 -4.65
N THR A 101 -13.56 -9.51 -3.69
CA THR A 101 -14.77 -8.76 -4.01
C THR A 101 -14.38 -7.37 -4.50
N MET A 102 -15.26 -6.73 -5.28
CA MET A 102 -15.03 -5.36 -5.75
C MET A 102 -14.90 -4.38 -4.56
N ALA A 103 -15.71 -4.56 -3.52
CA ALA A 103 -15.65 -3.71 -2.33
C ALA A 103 -14.30 -3.84 -1.61
N ASP A 104 -13.84 -5.07 -1.38
CA ASP A 104 -12.54 -5.33 -0.74
C ASP A 104 -11.38 -4.81 -1.60
N TYR A 105 -11.45 -5.03 -2.91
CA TYR A 105 -10.44 -4.54 -3.84
C TYR A 105 -10.30 -3.02 -3.79
N ARG A 106 -11.43 -2.30 -3.80
CA ARG A 106 -11.42 -0.83 -3.72
C ARG A 106 -10.86 -0.32 -2.40
N LYS A 107 -11.22 -0.95 -1.29
CA LYS A 107 -10.67 -0.61 0.03
C LYS A 107 -9.17 -0.86 0.09
N ALA A 108 -8.70 -1.98 -0.44
CA ALA A 108 -7.29 -2.30 -0.51
C ALA A 108 -6.52 -1.26 -1.35
N THR A 109 -7.06 -0.87 -2.50
CA THR A 109 -6.47 0.18 -3.34
C THR A 109 -6.39 1.52 -2.59
N GLY A 110 -7.44 1.86 -1.84
CA GLY A 110 -7.45 3.05 -1.00
C GLY A 110 -6.39 3.00 0.09
N LEU A 111 -6.23 1.87 0.76
CA LEU A 111 -5.20 1.68 1.77
C LEU A 111 -3.79 1.83 1.19
N GLU A 112 -3.53 1.22 0.04
CA GLU A 112 -2.24 1.32 -0.64
C GLU A 112 -1.93 2.78 -1.02
N ALA A 113 -2.93 3.53 -1.47
CA ALA A 113 -2.78 4.95 -1.77
C ALA A 113 -2.40 5.76 -0.52
N VAL A 114 -3.03 5.49 0.63
CA VAL A 114 -2.69 6.12 1.91
C VAL A 114 -1.26 5.80 2.30
N ARG A 115 -0.83 4.56 2.13
CA ARG A 115 0.54 4.14 2.46
C ARG A 115 1.60 4.87 1.64
N SER A 116 1.27 5.38 0.47
CA SER A 116 2.19 6.17 -0.32
C SER A 116 2.69 7.43 0.43
N GLU A 117 1.92 7.91 1.41
CA GLU A 117 2.31 9.05 2.25
C GLU A 117 3.55 8.74 3.12
N GLU A 118 3.80 7.47 3.45
CA GLU A 118 4.96 7.07 4.25
C GLU A 118 6.30 7.32 3.56
N ARG A 119 6.30 7.55 2.25
CA ARG A 119 7.52 7.87 1.50
C ARG A 119 8.05 9.28 1.74
N ARG A 120 7.23 10.16 2.29
CA ARG A 120 7.58 11.57 2.55
C ARG A 120 8.58 11.77 3.69
#